data_b023451a33c6a5d025845d00529f6455
#
_entry.id   b023451a33c6a5d025845d00529f6455
#
_cell.length_a   1.000
_cell.length_b   1.000
_cell.length_c   1.000
_cell.angle_alpha   90.00
_cell.angle_beta   90.00
_cell.angle_gamma   90.00
#
_symmetry.space_group_name_H-M   'P 1'
#
loop_
_entity.id
_entity.type
_entity.pdbx_description
1 polymer ?
#
loop_
_entity_poly.entity_id
_entity_poly.type
_entity_poly.pdbx_seq_one_letter_code
_entity_poly.pdbx_strand_id
1 'polypeptide(L)'
;ILIDLIVIYAIKQFIGISLFAVCILLAVVPILGVYSYFHAHKLVVKEHTLKFDNLKEEVNIVHLSDIHFGAVRHKKIINQVTDKLNELSDRCDIAIVSGDLADGSCVVKEDDFQAFKKVNMPIVFTPGNHDFYPGIENVCRAAKKAGMIILDDEKMEFKGVNILGLSFTFGDKEDVSNEQLKQATDEDAVNIINYHVPYGWDLFTRLGYNLQLSGHTHGGQFYPMRWFCKLMFKYNMGIFEKNGSYLSVTTGVGSMDTPMRLGTDSELVILKLRKK
;
A
#
# COMPACT_ATOMS: atom_id res chain seq x y z
N ILE A 1 -7.94 21.15 -17.50
CA ILE A 1 -8.24 21.88 -18.75
C ILE A 1 -8.61 23.33 -18.45
N LEU A 2 -9.66 23.67 -17.66
CA LEU A 2 -10.05 25.07 -17.41
C LEU A 2 -8.93 25.84 -16.69
N ILE A 3 -8.32 25.28 -15.69
CA ILE A 3 -7.18 25.87 -14.96
C ILE A 3 -6.00 26.06 -15.92
N ASP A 4 -5.69 25.07 -16.77
CA ASP A 4 -4.61 25.15 -17.74
C ASP A 4 -4.86 26.29 -18.75
N LEU A 5 -6.10 26.43 -19.21
CA LEU A 5 -6.49 27.53 -20.11
C LEU A 5 -6.33 28.91 -19.45
N ILE A 6 -6.69 29.04 -18.17
CA ILE A 6 -6.52 30.27 -17.39
C ILE A 6 -5.03 30.59 -17.23
N VAL A 7 -4.22 29.57 -16.85
CA VAL A 7 -2.76 29.73 -16.69
C VAL A 7 -2.11 30.11 -18.02
N ILE A 8 -2.44 29.42 -19.12
CA ILE A 8 -1.93 29.71 -20.46
C ILE A 8 -2.33 31.09 -20.89
N TYR A 9 -3.60 31.51 -20.65
CA TYR A 9 -4.05 32.87 -20.97
C TYR A 9 -3.29 33.92 -20.17
N ALA A 10 -3.10 33.72 -18.87
CA ALA A 10 -2.33 34.64 -18.04
C ALA A 10 -0.85 34.70 -18.47
N ILE A 11 -0.22 33.57 -18.75
CA ILE A 11 1.16 33.53 -19.26
C ILE A 11 1.28 34.24 -20.61
N LYS A 12 0.31 34.06 -21.51
CA LYS A 12 0.28 34.74 -22.83
C LYS A 12 0.28 36.28 -22.70
N GLN A 13 -0.42 36.81 -21.69
CA GLN A 13 -0.47 38.27 -21.45
C GLN A 13 0.89 38.83 -21.02
N PHE A 14 1.73 38.04 -20.32
CA PHE A 14 3.00 38.48 -19.74
C PHE A 14 4.23 38.09 -20.58
N ILE A 15 4.20 36.99 -21.34
CA ILE A 15 5.39 36.42 -21.97
C ILE A 15 5.29 36.31 -23.50
N GLY A 16 4.16 36.68 -24.12
CA GLY A 16 4.00 36.66 -25.56
C GLY A 16 4.10 35.30 -26.23
N ILE A 17 3.56 34.22 -25.59
CA ILE A 17 3.60 32.86 -26.10
C ILE A 17 2.87 32.75 -27.45
N SER A 18 3.50 32.10 -28.44
CA SER A 18 2.90 31.85 -29.75
C SER A 18 1.72 30.86 -29.63
N LEU A 19 0.74 31.01 -30.55
CA LEU A 19 -0.40 30.05 -30.63
C LEU A 19 0.08 28.60 -30.79
N PHE A 20 1.17 28.40 -31.53
CA PHE A 20 1.77 27.07 -31.70
C PHE A 20 2.20 26.45 -30.35
N ALA A 21 2.87 27.21 -29.48
CA ALA A 21 3.27 26.77 -28.16
C ALA A 21 2.05 26.44 -27.26
N VAL A 22 0.97 27.25 -27.37
CA VAL A 22 -0.30 26.96 -26.68
C VAL A 22 -0.90 25.66 -27.14
N CYS A 23 -0.94 25.40 -28.45
CA CYS A 23 -1.44 24.12 -28.99
C CYS A 23 -0.62 22.92 -28.51
N ILE A 24 0.72 23.05 -28.43
CA ILE A 24 1.59 22.00 -27.88
C ILE A 24 1.24 21.74 -26.41
N LEU A 25 1.16 22.77 -25.58
CA LEU A 25 0.83 22.62 -24.16
C LEU A 25 -0.53 21.93 -23.95
N LEU A 26 -1.56 22.34 -24.73
CA LEU A 26 -2.88 21.72 -24.68
C LEU A 26 -2.88 20.25 -25.16
N ALA A 27 -2.01 19.88 -26.08
CA ALA A 27 -1.88 18.48 -26.55
C ALA A 27 -1.15 17.59 -25.54
N VAL A 28 -0.20 18.13 -24.76
CA VAL A 28 0.55 17.38 -23.74
C VAL A 28 -0.37 16.84 -22.64
N VAL A 29 -1.36 17.62 -22.19
CA VAL A 29 -2.25 17.22 -21.09
C VAL A 29 -3.01 15.92 -21.37
N PRO A 30 -3.76 15.78 -22.48
CA PRO A 30 -4.43 14.52 -22.79
C PRO A 30 -3.44 13.34 -23.03
N ILE A 31 -2.28 13.61 -23.62
CA ILE A 31 -1.24 12.57 -23.81
C ILE A 31 -0.76 12.04 -22.46
N LEU A 32 -0.43 12.93 -21.51
CA LEU A 32 -0.05 12.55 -20.16
C LEU A 32 -1.20 11.85 -19.41
N GLY A 33 -2.45 12.27 -19.63
CA GLY A 33 -3.62 11.63 -19.08
C GLY A 33 -3.78 10.18 -19.55
N VAL A 34 -3.68 9.95 -20.86
CA VAL A 34 -3.72 8.60 -21.46
C VAL A 34 -2.55 7.73 -20.95
N TYR A 35 -1.34 8.26 -20.95
CA TYR A 35 -0.17 7.58 -20.40
C TYR A 35 -0.40 7.20 -18.93
N SER A 36 -0.83 8.17 -18.10
CA SER A 36 -1.05 7.97 -16.66
C SER A 36 -2.11 6.91 -16.38
N TYR A 37 -3.16 6.85 -17.20
CA TYR A 37 -4.20 5.83 -17.11
C TYR A 37 -3.64 4.43 -17.36
N PHE A 38 -2.94 4.21 -18.47
CA PHE A 38 -2.34 2.91 -18.78
C PHE A 38 -1.26 2.53 -17.78
N HIS A 39 -0.47 3.50 -17.32
CA HIS A 39 0.58 3.28 -16.33
C HIS A 39 0.00 2.81 -14.98
N ALA A 40 -1.12 3.39 -14.53
CA ALA A 40 -1.81 2.97 -13.30
C ALA A 40 -2.34 1.53 -13.35
N HIS A 41 -2.53 0.96 -14.54
CA HIS A 41 -3.02 -0.41 -14.72
C HIS A 41 -1.90 -1.45 -14.85
N LYS A 42 -0.64 -1.02 -14.89
CA LYS A 42 0.52 -1.91 -14.98
C LYS A 42 1.07 -2.17 -13.59
N LEU A 43 0.92 -3.40 -13.09
CA LEU A 43 1.55 -3.83 -11.84
C LEU A 43 3.05 -4.09 -12.04
N VAL A 44 3.85 -3.43 -11.21
CA VAL A 44 5.31 -3.58 -11.18
C VAL A 44 5.68 -4.37 -9.93
N VAL A 45 6.67 -5.25 -10.02
CA VAL A 45 7.24 -5.96 -8.87
C VAL A 45 8.60 -5.35 -8.57
N LYS A 46 8.78 -4.87 -7.34
CA LYS A 46 10.06 -4.39 -6.81
C LYS A 46 10.58 -5.39 -5.79
N GLU A 47 11.90 -5.52 -5.67
CA GLU A 47 12.52 -6.49 -4.77
C GLU A 47 13.55 -5.80 -3.89
N HIS A 48 13.52 -6.10 -2.59
CA HIS A 48 14.50 -5.62 -1.62
C HIS A 48 14.94 -6.75 -0.70
N THR A 49 16.22 -6.75 -0.33
CA THR A 49 16.77 -7.70 0.65
C THR A 49 17.00 -6.96 1.97
N LEU A 50 16.38 -7.45 3.03
CA LEU A 50 16.48 -6.92 4.38
C LEU A 50 17.22 -7.93 5.25
N LYS A 51 18.17 -7.48 6.09
CA LYS A 51 19.04 -8.36 6.87
C LYS A 51 18.75 -8.22 8.36
N PHE A 52 18.59 -9.34 9.07
CA PHE A 52 18.27 -9.40 10.48
C PHE A 52 19.18 -10.40 11.21
N ASP A 53 19.64 -10.06 12.41
CA ASP A 53 20.51 -10.94 13.22
C ASP A 53 19.72 -12.12 13.84
N ASN A 54 18.47 -11.86 14.24
CA ASN A 54 17.59 -12.80 14.92
C ASN A 54 16.63 -13.58 14.00
N LEU A 55 16.87 -13.57 12.69
CA LEU A 55 16.07 -14.33 11.74
C LEU A 55 16.36 -15.83 11.86
N LYS A 56 15.33 -16.63 12.16
CA LYS A 56 15.44 -18.10 12.31
C LYS A 56 15.50 -18.80 10.96
N GLU A 57 14.61 -18.42 10.05
CA GLU A 57 14.46 -18.98 8.70
C GLU A 57 14.33 -17.84 7.68
N GLU A 58 14.89 -18.01 6.50
CA GLU A 58 14.72 -17.02 5.41
C GLU A 58 13.28 -17.01 4.93
N VAL A 59 12.72 -15.80 4.77
CA VAL A 59 11.32 -15.61 4.36
C VAL A 59 11.26 -14.58 3.24
N ASN A 60 10.45 -14.87 2.23
CA ASN A 60 10.14 -13.94 1.16
C ASN A 60 8.67 -13.47 1.31
N ILE A 61 8.47 -12.21 1.60
CA ILE A 61 7.16 -11.59 1.81
C ILE A 61 6.78 -10.80 0.58
N VAL A 62 5.57 -10.97 0.06
CA VAL A 62 4.97 -10.01 -0.88
C VAL A 62 4.22 -8.95 -0.06
N HIS A 63 4.79 -7.76 0.05
CA HIS A 63 4.15 -6.62 0.67
C HIS A 63 3.34 -5.82 -0.36
N LEU A 64 2.07 -5.61 -0.09
CA LEU A 64 1.16 -4.83 -0.92
C LEU A 64 0.15 -4.08 -0.03
N SER A 65 -0.42 -2.99 -0.53
CA SER A 65 -1.46 -2.22 0.13
C SER A 65 -2.31 -1.47 -0.88
N ASP A 66 -3.31 -0.76 -0.39
CA ASP A 66 -4.08 0.20 -1.19
C ASP A 66 -4.59 -0.45 -2.49
N ILE A 67 -5.25 -1.61 -2.37
CA ILE A 67 -5.85 -2.31 -3.51
C ILE A 67 -7.01 -1.49 -4.05
N HIS A 68 -7.74 -0.80 -3.14
CA HIS A 68 -8.84 0.07 -3.47
C HIS A 68 -9.88 -0.62 -4.38
N PHE A 69 -10.39 -1.76 -3.89
CA PHE A 69 -11.59 -2.34 -4.50
C PHE A 69 -12.74 -1.35 -4.37
N GLY A 70 -13.32 -0.95 -5.51
CA GLY A 70 -14.38 0.03 -5.54
C GLY A 70 -15.06 0.14 -6.88
N ALA A 71 -15.90 1.16 -7.07
CA ALA A 71 -16.76 1.33 -8.24
C ALA A 71 -15.99 1.40 -9.57
N VAL A 72 -14.74 1.92 -9.58
CA VAL A 72 -13.98 2.13 -10.81
C VAL A 72 -13.32 0.85 -11.33
N ARG A 73 -12.57 0.13 -10.46
CA ARG A 73 -11.81 -1.06 -10.88
C ARG A 73 -12.47 -2.37 -10.48
N HIS A 74 -13.29 -2.36 -9.43
CA HIS A 74 -14.09 -3.46 -8.94
C HIS A 74 -13.33 -4.82 -8.97
N LYS A 75 -13.97 -5.91 -9.41
CA LYS A 75 -13.35 -7.25 -9.48
C LYS A 75 -12.15 -7.34 -10.41
N LYS A 76 -11.93 -6.36 -11.31
CA LYS A 76 -10.77 -6.36 -12.20
C LYS A 76 -9.46 -6.23 -11.43
N ILE A 77 -9.41 -5.35 -10.41
CA ILE A 77 -8.20 -5.19 -9.60
C ILE A 77 -7.93 -6.45 -8.77
N ILE A 78 -8.97 -7.07 -8.21
CA ILE A 78 -8.84 -8.30 -7.42
C ILE A 78 -8.28 -9.44 -8.28
N ASN A 79 -8.81 -9.64 -9.49
CA ASN A 79 -8.29 -10.64 -10.42
C ASN A 79 -6.83 -10.35 -10.80
N GLN A 80 -6.51 -9.11 -11.12
CA GLN A 80 -5.15 -8.71 -11.49
C GLN A 80 -4.14 -8.98 -10.36
N VAL A 81 -4.51 -8.69 -9.11
CA VAL A 81 -3.68 -8.97 -7.93
C VAL A 81 -3.56 -10.48 -7.72
N THR A 82 -4.67 -11.21 -7.84
CA THR A 82 -4.69 -12.68 -7.73
C THR A 82 -3.72 -13.32 -8.72
N ASP A 83 -3.81 -12.93 -9.99
CA ASP A 83 -2.93 -13.46 -11.04
C ASP A 83 -1.47 -13.15 -10.73
N LYS A 84 -1.18 -11.90 -10.30
CA LYS A 84 0.19 -11.50 -9.95
C LYS A 84 0.73 -12.22 -8.70
N LEU A 85 -0.08 -12.45 -7.67
CA LEU A 85 0.32 -13.23 -6.50
C LEU A 85 0.61 -14.69 -6.87
N ASN A 86 -0.16 -15.29 -7.78
CA ASN A 86 0.09 -16.65 -8.27
C ASN A 86 1.40 -16.75 -9.07
N GLU A 87 1.74 -15.74 -9.89
CA GLU A 87 3.05 -15.67 -10.54
C GLU A 87 4.23 -15.63 -9.55
N LEU A 88 3.98 -15.15 -8.32
CA LEU A 88 4.98 -15.01 -7.27
C LEU A 88 5.00 -16.18 -6.28
N SER A 89 3.99 -17.06 -6.27
CA SER A 89 3.81 -18.09 -5.24
C SER A 89 4.94 -19.12 -5.17
N ASP A 90 5.64 -19.37 -6.28
CA ASP A 90 6.77 -20.32 -6.30
C ASP A 90 8.03 -19.76 -5.62
N ARG A 91 8.12 -18.47 -5.39
CA ARG A 91 9.30 -17.78 -4.84
C ARG A 91 9.03 -16.91 -3.63
N CYS A 92 7.78 -16.82 -3.21
CA CYS A 92 7.36 -16.07 -2.03
C CYS A 92 6.52 -16.95 -1.12
N ASP A 93 6.67 -16.73 0.19
CA ASP A 93 6.10 -17.58 1.22
C ASP A 93 4.74 -17.09 1.72
N ILE A 94 4.53 -15.76 1.72
CA ILE A 94 3.36 -15.11 2.28
C ILE A 94 3.13 -13.75 1.62
N ALA A 95 1.88 -13.37 1.46
CA ALA A 95 1.47 -12.02 1.05
C ALA A 95 0.90 -11.27 2.26
N ILE A 96 1.32 -10.02 2.47
CA ILE A 96 0.83 -9.15 3.54
C ILE A 96 0.24 -7.88 2.94
N VAL A 97 -1.06 -7.69 3.18
CA VAL A 97 -1.83 -6.51 2.74
C VAL A 97 -1.89 -5.51 3.89
N SER A 98 -1.27 -4.36 3.69
CA SER A 98 -1.16 -3.29 4.68
C SER A 98 -2.29 -2.26 4.53
N GLY A 99 -3.55 -2.72 4.57
CA GLY A 99 -4.73 -1.88 4.58
C GLY A 99 -5.23 -1.42 3.21
N ASP A 100 -6.39 -0.78 3.25
CA ASP A 100 -7.11 -0.22 2.11
C ASP A 100 -7.37 -1.26 1.01
N LEU A 101 -7.96 -2.41 1.44
CA LEU A 101 -8.46 -3.44 0.53
C LEU A 101 -9.65 -2.90 -0.28
N ALA A 102 -10.54 -2.13 0.36
CA ALA A 102 -11.66 -1.42 -0.26
C ALA A 102 -11.41 0.10 -0.28
N ASP A 103 -12.06 0.82 -1.21
CA ASP A 103 -11.97 2.29 -1.31
C ASP A 103 -13.16 3.05 -0.72
N GLY A 104 -14.25 2.34 -0.41
CA GLY A 104 -15.48 2.93 0.14
C GLY A 104 -16.48 3.44 -0.90
N SER A 105 -16.16 3.43 -2.19
CA SER A 105 -17.04 3.93 -3.25
C SER A 105 -18.18 2.99 -3.62
N CYS A 106 -18.17 1.75 -3.12
CA CYS A 106 -19.25 0.78 -3.31
C CYS A 106 -19.42 -0.13 -2.09
N VAL A 107 -20.57 -0.76 -1.99
CA VAL A 107 -20.85 -1.79 -0.97
C VAL A 107 -19.99 -3.02 -1.27
N VAL A 108 -19.28 -3.52 -0.26
CA VAL A 108 -18.55 -4.77 -0.34
C VAL A 108 -19.47 -5.95 -0.06
N LYS A 109 -19.59 -6.85 -1.03
CA LYS A 109 -20.34 -8.11 -0.91
C LYS A 109 -19.42 -9.25 -0.54
N GLU A 110 -19.96 -10.27 0.12
CA GLU A 110 -19.18 -11.41 0.61
C GLU A 110 -18.34 -12.14 -0.47
N ASP A 111 -18.76 -12.09 -1.73
CA ASP A 111 -18.08 -12.79 -2.84
C ASP A 111 -17.14 -11.90 -3.66
N ASP A 112 -16.95 -10.64 -3.26
CA ASP A 112 -16.19 -9.70 -4.08
C ASP A 112 -14.69 -10.02 -4.11
N PHE A 113 -14.17 -10.65 -3.06
CA PHE A 113 -12.75 -11.03 -2.95
C PHE A 113 -12.49 -12.51 -3.25
N GLN A 114 -13.48 -13.28 -3.74
CA GLN A 114 -13.38 -14.73 -3.93
C GLN A 114 -12.23 -15.19 -4.85
N ALA A 115 -11.73 -14.32 -5.73
CA ALA A 115 -10.59 -14.66 -6.58
C ALA A 115 -9.34 -14.98 -5.75
N PHE A 116 -9.16 -14.37 -4.57
CA PHE A 116 -8.02 -14.65 -3.69
C PHE A 116 -7.95 -16.09 -3.18
N LYS A 117 -9.05 -16.84 -3.19
CA LYS A 117 -9.01 -18.30 -2.91
C LYS A 117 -8.13 -19.10 -3.86
N LYS A 118 -7.82 -18.54 -5.03
CA LYS A 118 -6.96 -19.18 -6.03
C LYS A 118 -5.47 -18.90 -5.80
N VAL A 119 -5.14 -18.07 -4.84
CA VAL A 119 -3.73 -17.74 -4.52
C VAL A 119 -3.10 -18.91 -3.76
N ASN A 120 -1.95 -19.38 -4.25
CA ASN A 120 -1.25 -20.55 -3.71
C ASN A 120 -0.29 -20.20 -2.54
N MET A 121 -0.52 -19.08 -1.86
CA MET A 121 0.21 -18.70 -0.64
C MET A 121 -0.75 -18.06 0.37
N PRO A 122 -0.44 -18.09 1.67
CA PRO A 122 -1.23 -17.36 2.67
C PRO A 122 -1.28 -15.87 2.40
N ILE A 123 -2.45 -15.25 2.59
CA ILE A 123 -2.64 -13.81 2.50
C ILE A 123 -3.06 -13.30 3.87
N VAL A 124 -2.27 -12.39 4.43
CA VAL A 124 -2.58 -11.67 5.67
C VAL A 124 -3.11 -10.29 5.32
N PHE A 125 -4.13 -9.85 6.02
CA PHE A 125 -4.73 -8.53 5.85
C PHE A 125 -4.91 -7.83 7.19
N THR A 126 -4.49 -6.58 7.26
CA THR A 126 -4.74 -5.66 8.38
C THR A 126 -5.51 -4.46 7.84
N PRO A 127 -6.62 -4.05 8.46
CA PRO A 127 -7.45 -2.95 7.98
C PRO A 127 -6.74 -1.60 7.90
N GLY A 128 -7.01 -0.86 6.82
CA GLY A 128 -6.64 0.55 6.63
C GLY A 128 -7.84 1.48 6.83
N ASN A 129 -7.64 2.77 6.62
CA ASN A 129 -8.69 3.76 6.89
C ASN A 129 -9.85 3.70 5.89
N HIS A 130 -9.61 3.36 4.62
CA HIS A 130 -10.67 3.25 3.63
C HIS A 130 -11.57 2.02 3.83
N ASP A 131 -11.09 0.98 4.50
CA ASP A 131 -11.87 -0.23 4.76
C ASP A 131 -13.07 0.03 5.70
N PHE A 132 -13.03 1.12 6.48
CA PHE A 132 -14.14 1.52 7.35
C PHE A 132 -15.31 2.16 6.60
N TYR A 133 -15.09 2.80 5.46
CA TYR A 133 -16.15 3.51 4.74
C TYR A 133 -17.26 2.60 4.20
N PRO A 134 -16.99 1.42 3.62
CA PRO A 134 -18.05 0.50 3.21
C PRO A 134 -18.55 -0.39 4.37
N GLY A 135 -18.06 -0.17 5.58
CA GLY A 135 -18.29 -0.97 6.78
C GLY A 135 -17.24 -2.05 6.96
N ILE A 136 -16.37 -1.88 7.96
CA ILE A 136 -15.23 -2.76 8.24
C ILE A 136 -15.64 -4.22 8.41
N GLU A 137 -16.78 -4.48 9.05
CA GLU A 137 -17.30 -5.85 9.22
C GLU A 137 -17.59 -6.54 7.87
N ASN A 138 -18.10 -5.79 6.88
CA ASN A 138 -18.37 -6.32 5.56
C ASN A 138 -17.08 -6.66 4.82
N VAL A 139 -16.07 -5.77 4.91
CA VAL A 139 -14.75 -5.98 4.31
C VAL A 139 -14.08 -7.20 4.94
N CYS A 140 -13.99 -7.26 6.27
CA CYS A 140 -13.36 -8.38 6.99
C CYS A 140 -14.09 -9.69 6.73
N ARG A 141 -15.44 -9.70 6.68
CA ARG A 141 -16.24 -10.90 6.36
C ARG A 141 -15.94 -11.40 4.95
N ALA A 142 -15.91 -10.51 3.96
CA ALA A 142 -15.61 -10.86 2.58
C ALA A 142 -14.15 -11.35 2.42
N ALA A 143 -13.18 -10.70 3.07
CA ALA A 143 -11.78 -11.10 3.08
C ALA A 143 -11.58 -12.48 3.75
N LYS A 144 -12.21 -12.71 4.90
CA LYS A 144 -12.19 -14.01 5.60
C LYS A 144 -12.83 -15.12 4.76
N LYS A 145 -13.95 -14.83 4.10
CA LYS A 145 -14.61 -15.77 3.17
C LYS A 145 -13.72 -16.07 1.96
N ALA A 146 -12.88 -15.15 1.55
CA ALA A 146 -11.87 -15.35 0.51
C ALA A 146 -10.61 -16.08 0.96
N GLY A 147 -10.55 -16.51 2.23
CA GLY A 147 -9.42 -17.27 2.79
C GLY A 147 -8.27 -16.41 3.32
N MET A 148 -8.45 -15.09 3.44
CA MET A 148 -7.45 -14.21 4.04
C MET A 148 -7.41 -14.35 5.56
N ILE A 149 -6.23 -14.26 6.14
CA ILE A 149 -5.99 -14.20 7.59
C ILE A 149 -6.10 -12.72 7.99
N ILE A 150 -7.08 -12.40 8.86
CA ILE A 150 -7.28 -11.04 9.32
C ILE A 150 -6.49 -10.84 10.61
N LEU A 151 -5.67 -9.80 10.67
CA LEU A 151 -5.03 -9.33 11.88
C LEU A 151 -5.55 -7.93 12.21
N ASP A 152 -6.52 -7.88 13.12
CA ASP A 152 -7.15 -6.66 13.64
C ASP A 152 -6.74 -6.49 15.10
N ASP A 153 -5.58 -5.85 15.34
CA ASP A 153 -4.84 -5.78 16.62
C ASP A 153 -4.44 -7.17 17.16
N GLU A 154 -4.27 -8.10 16.23
CA GLU A 154 -3.90 -9.48 16.51
C GLU A 154 -2.52 -9.80 15.93
N LYS A 155 -1.88 -10.84 16.50
CA LYS A 155 -0.58 -11.34 16.04
C LYS A 155 -0.64 -12.78 15.56
N MET A 156 0.29 -13.12 14.68
CA MET A 156 0.56 -14.48 14.25
C MET A 156 2.06 -14.72 14.15
N GLU A 157 2.46 -15.97 14.23
CA GLU A 157 3.81 -16.42 13.89
C GLU A 157 3.79 -17.10 12.52
N PHE A 158 4.82 -16.80 11.71
CA PHE A 158 5.02 -17.43 10.40
C PHE A 158 6.51 -17.69 10.16
N LYS A 159 6.94 -18.93 10.04
CA LYS A 159 8.34 -19.32 9.82
C LYS A 159 9.32 -18.62 10.78
N GLY A 160 8.96 -18.53 12.06
CA GLY A 160 9.76 -17.87 13.10
C GLY A 160 9.84 -16.35 13.00
N VAL A 161 8.97 -15.73 12.22
CA VAL A 161 8.74 -14.29 12.17
C VAL A 161 7.42 -13.99 12.90
N ASN A 162 7.45 -13.03 13.82
CA ASN A 162 6.28 -12.59 14.56
C ASN A 162 5.65 -11.37 13.84
N ILE A 163 4.38 -11.47 13.46
CA ILE A 163 3.67 -10.44 12.69
C ILE A 163 2.49 -9.93 13.50
N LEU A 164 2.52 -8.66 13.88
CA LEU A 164 1.38 -7.94 14.47
C LEU A 164 0.68 -7.12 13.38
N GLY A 165 -0.62 -7.31 13.21
CA GLY A 165 -1.46 -6.39 12.45
C GLY A 165 -2.05 -5.34 13.38
N LEU A 166 -1.62 -4.09 13.24
CA LEU A 166 -2.17 -2.95 13.98
C LEU A 166 -3.18 -2.23 13.09
N SER A 167 -4.46 -2.35 13.43
CA SER A 167 -5.53 -1.75 12.63
C SER A 167 -5.56 -0.24 12.75
N PHE A 168 -5.98 0.42 11.69
CA PHE A 168 -6.28 1.84 11.74
C PHE A 168 -7.46 2.09 12.67
N THR A 169 -7.37 3.11 13.51
CA THR A 169 -8.43 3.48 14.47
C THR A 169 -9.16 4.73 14.01
N PHE A 170 -10.50 4.68 14.01
CA PHE A 170 -11.37 5.83 13.91
C PHE A 170 -12.12 6.02 15.23
N GLY A 171 -11.96 7.19 15.83
CA GLY A 171 -12.82 7.75 16.85
C GLY A 171 -13.03 6.93 18.12
N ASP A 172 -13.88 5.92 18.07
CA ASP A 172 -14.39 5.20 19.25
C ASP A 172 -13.59 3.93 19.61
N LYS A 173 -12.63 3.50 18.78
CA LYS A 173 -11.75 2.37 19.10
C LYS A 173 -10.59 2.87 19.96
N GLU A 174 -10.39 2.25 21.11
CA GLU A 174 -9.23 2.55 21.97
C GLU A 174 -7.92 2.17 21.23
N ASP A 175 -6.96 3.08 21.25
CA ASP A 175 -5.64 2.82 20.70
C ASP A 175 -4.93 1.72 21.49
N VAL A 176 -4.23 0.83 20.79
CA VAL A 176 -3.40 -0.19 21.42
C VAL A 176 -2.27 0.48 22.19
N SER A 177 -2.19 0.22 23.49
CA SER A 177 -1.20 0.84 24.37
C SER A 177 0.23 0.41 24.03
N ASN A 178 1.21 1.24 24.39
CA ASN A 178 2.63 0.90 24.21
C ASN A 178 3.03 -0.39 24.94
N GLU A 179 2.37 -0.69 26.09
CA GLU A 179 2.56 -1.94 26.83
C GLU A 179 2.08 -3.15 26.06
N GLN A 180 0.90 -3.09 25.48
CA GLN A 180 0.35 -4.15 24.62
C GLN A 180 1.22 -4.35 23.38
N LEU A 181 1.67 -3.26 22.73
CA LEU A 181 2.59 -3.34 21.60
C LEU A 181 3.91 -4.01 22.00
N LYS A 182 4.48 -3.68 23.17
CA LYS A 182 5.71 -4.31 23.67
C LYS A 182 5.49 -5.79 24.01
N GLN A 183 4.40 -6.14 24.64
CA GLN A 183 4.03 -7.54 24.96
C GLN A 183 3.78 -8.39 23.72
N ALA A 184 3.43 -7.77 22.60
CA ALA A 184 3.24 -8.46 21.34
C ALA A 184 4.56 -8.84 20.65
N THR A 185 5.71 -8.26 21.03
CA THR A 185 7.04 -8.61 20.48
C THR A 185 7.60 -9.89 21.08
N ASP A 186 8.45 -10.58 20.32
CA ASP A 186 9.27 -11.72 20.72
C ASP A 186 10.74 -11.34 20.55
N GLU A 187 11.55 -11.44 21.62
CA GLU A 187 12.97 -11.05 21.59
C GLU A 187 13.82 -12.00 20.74
N ASP A 188 13.37 -13.26 20.58
CA ASP A 188 14.05 -14.30 19.81
C ASP A 188 13.58 -14.39 18.34
N ALA A 189 12.71 -13.48 17.90
CA ALA A 189 12.18 -13.46 16.54
C ALA A 189 12.32 -12.10 15.87
N VAL A 190 12.26 -12.09 14.55
CA VAL A 190 12.04 -10.84 13.79
C VAL A 190 10.59 -10.42 13.98
N ASN A 191 10.39 -9.21 14.55
CA ASN A 191 9.08 -8.65 14.80
C ASN A 191 8.70 -7.70 13.67
N ILE A 192 7.60 -8.01 12.99
CA ILE A 192 6.99 -7.18 11.95
C ILE A 192 5.72 -6.54 12.52
N ILE A 193 5.56 -5.24 12.30
CA ILE A 193 4.30 -4.55 12.50
C ILE A 193 3.71 -4.16 11.14
N ASN A 194 2.53 -4.67 10.85
CA ASN A 194 1.74 -4.31 9.67
C ASN A 194 0.77 -3.20 10.08
N TYR A 195 1.10 -1.95 9.73
CA TYR A 195 0.30 -0.78 10.07
C TYR A 195 0.15 0.12 8.84
N HIS A 196 -1.08 0.36 8.44
CA HIS A 196 -1.39 1.02 7.17
C HIS A 196 -0.68 2.36 6.97
N VAL A 197 -0.64 3.21 8.00
CA VAL A 197 -0.06 4.56 7.90
C VAL A 197 1.43 4.54 8.26
N PRO A 198 2.33 5.24 7.52
CA PRO A 198 3.77 5.22 7.79
C PRO A 198 4.17 6.13 8.96
N TYR A 199 3.40 6.09 10.05
CA TYR A 199 3.69 6.76 11.32
C TYR A 199 4.14 5.77 12.37
N GLY A 200 4.71 6.28 13.46
CA GLY A 200 5.06 5.49 14.64
C GLY A 200 6.35 4.68 14.50
N TRP A 201 7.04 4.65 13.37
CA TRP A 201 8.22 3.81 13.16
C TRP A 201 9.31 3.98 14.24
N ASP A 202 9.62 5.23 14.66
CA ASP A 202 10.59 5.48 15.72
C ASP A 202 10.12 4.90 17.09
N LEU A 203 8.82 4.87 17.36
CA LEU A 203 8.25 4.23 18.55
C LEU A 203 8.32 2.71 18.41
N PHE A 204 7.86 2.15 17.31
CA PHE A 204 7.84 0.71 17.06
C PHE A 204 9.26 0.12 17.12
N THR A 205 10.26 0.81 16.57
CA THR A 205 11.67 0.41 16.69
C THR A 205 12.11 0.32 18.15
N ARG A 206 11.75 1.32 19.00
CA ARG A 206 12.08 1.29 20.45
C ARG A 206 11.35 0.18 21.20
N LEU A 207 10.17 -0.22 20.73
CA LEU A 207 9.40 -1.33 21.32
C LEU A 207 9.88 -2.72 20.88
N GLY A 208 10.82 -2.80 19.91
CA GLY A 208 11.42 -4.04 19.46
C GLY A 208 10.93 -4.56 18.11
N TYR A 209 10.20 -3.74 17.34
CA TYR A 209 9.83 -4.08 15.96
C TYR A 209 11.00 -3.83 15.01
N ASN A 210 11.31 -4.84 14.20
CA ASN A 210 12.42 -4.83 13.25
C ASN A 210 11.99 -4.36 11.86
N LEU A 211 10.71 -4.49 11.53
CA LEU A 211 10.15 -4.09 10.24
C LEU A 211 8.73 -3.55 10.42
N GLN A 212 8.48 -2.36 9.86
CA GLN A 212 7.13 -1.85 9.67
C GLN A 212 6.74 -1.94 8.19
N LEU A 213 5.52 -2.42 7.92
CA LEU A 213 4.89 -2.46 6.60
C LEU A 213 3.78 -1.41 6.56
N SER A 214 3.79 -0.54 5.55
CA SER A 214 2.83 0.56 5.41
C SER A 214 2.52 0.88 3.94
N GLY A 215 1.37 1.52 3.71
CA GLY A 215 0.94 2.09 2.45
C GLY A 215 0.45 3.52 2.59
N HIS A 216 -0.85 3.76 2.32
CA HIS A 216 -1.60 4.99 2.57
C HIS A 216 -1.23 6.20 1.70
N THR A 217 0.03 6.44 1.46
CA THR A 217 0.52 7.68 0.85
C THR A 217 0.40 7.70 -0.67
N HIS A 218 0.29 6.53 -1.30
CA HIS A 218 0.42 6.33 -2.75
C HIS A 218 1.68 7.00 -3.37
N GLY A 219 2.64 7.46 -2.54
CA GLY A 219 3.72 8.34 -2.97
C GLY A 219 3.22 9.65 -3.59
N GLY A 220 1.95 10.04 -3.31
CA GLY A 220 1.23 11.15 -3.90
C GLY A 220 0.67 10.87 -5.29
N GLN A 221 0.70 9.61 -5.75
CA GLN A 221 0.08 9.07 -6.97
C GLN A 221 0.49 9.77 -8.27
N PHE A 222 0.32 11.09 -8.40
CA PHE A 222 0.68 11.86 -9.59
C PHE A 222 1.10 13.30 -9.24
N TYR A 223 1.79 13.97 -10.16
CA TYR A 223 2.14 15.37 -10.02
C TYR A 223 0.91 16.28 -10.22
N PRO A 224 0.75 17.39 -9.45
CA PRO A 224 1.69 17.91 -8.44
C PRO A 224 1.54 17.31 -7.04
N MET A 225 0.55 16.42 -6.78
CA MET A 225 0.27 15.83 -5.46
C MET A 225 1.49 15.16 -4.81
N ARG A 226 2.42 14.63 -5.61
CA ARG A 226 3.68 14.07 -5.13
C ARG A 226 4.52 15.05 -4.32
N TRP A 227 4.52 16.32 -4.68
CA TRP A 227 5.23 17.34 -3.92
C TRP A 227 4.59 17.60 -2.57
N PHE A 228 3.25 17.69 -2.53
CA PHE A 228 2.50 17.85 -1.28
C PHE A 228 2.65 16.63 -0.38
N CYS A 229 2.59 15.42 -0.93
CA CYS A 229 2.80 14.19 -0.20
C CYS A 229 4.17 14.15 0.51
N LYS A 230 5.24 14.60 -0.16
CA LYS A 230 6.59 14.72 0.45
C LYS A 230 6.67 15.72 1.60
N LEU A 231 5.82 16.74 1.60
CA LEU A 231 5.75 17.71 2.70
C LEU A 231 4.92 17.17 3.87
N MET A 232 3.89 16.38 3.59
CA MET A 232 2.99 15.82 4.62
C MET A 232 3.57 14.60 5.32
N PHE A 233 4.26 13.71 4.58
CA PHE A 233 4.76 12.45 5.09
C PHE A 233 6.30 12.42 5.04
N LYS A 234 6.92 12.32 6.22
CA LYS A 234 8.37 12.13 6.34
C LYS A 234 8.87 10.90 5.57
N TYR A 235 8.08 9.82 5.59
CA TYR A 235 8.33 8.57 4.90
C TYR A 235 7.18 8.33 3.93
N ASN A 236 7.34 8.66 2.66
CA ASN A 236 6.21 8.65 1.72
C ASN A 236 6.23 7.49 0.72
N MET A 237 7.36 6.88 0.44
CA MET A 237 7.49 5.68 -0.40
C MET A 237 8.90 5.11 -0.37
N GLY A 238 9.05 3.79 -0.51
CA GLY A 238 10.32 3.07 -0.59
C GLY A 238 10.72 2.40 0.72
N ILE A 239 11.96 1.96 0.79
CA ILE A 239 12.54 1.31 1.97
C ILE A 239 13.40 2.32 2.74
N PHE A 240 13.17 2.41 4.03
CA PHE A 240 13.97 3.21 4.96
C PHE A 240 14.61 2.29 5.98
N GLU A 241 15.85 2.63 6.40
CA GLU A 241 16.58 1.89 7.41
C GLU A 241 17.09 2.84 8.49
N LYS A 242 16.98 2.43 9.74
CA LYS A 242 17.52 3.15 10.89
C LYS A 242 17.78 2.17 12.04
N ASN A 243 19.01 2.14 12.54
CA ASN A 243 19.42 1.32 13.68
C ASN A 243 19.08 -0.19 13.52
N GLY A 244 19.18 -0.71 12.30
CA GLY A 244 18.85 -2.12 11.98
C GLY A 244 17.36 -2.43 11.89
N SER A 245 16.48 -1.44 12.06
CA SER A 245 15.05 -1.54 11.78
C SER A 245 14.73 -0.96 10.41
N TYR A 246 13.74 -1.54 9.74
CA TYR A 246 13.28 -1.13 8.42
C TYR A 246 11.84 -0.62 8.45
N LEU A 247 11.54 0.29 7.54
CA LEU A 247 10.17 0.69 7.19
C LEU A 247 10.00 0.53 5.68
N SER A 248 9.01 -0.26 5.28
CA SER A 248 8.58 -0.39 3.89
C SER A 248 7.29 0.40 3.67
N VAL A 249 7.34 1.42 2.81
CA VAL A 249 6.16 2.20 2.41
C VAL A 249 5.92 1.95 0.92
N THR A 250 4.89 1.17 0.60
CA THR A 250 4.53 0.91 -0.80
C THR A 250 3.66 2.04 -1.36
N THR A 251 3.75 2.26 -2.66
CA THR A 251 2.88 3.20 -3.39
C THR A 251 1.50 2.62 -3.69
N GLY A 252 1.26 1.38 -3.26
CA GLY A 252 -0.02 0.72 -3.43
C GLY A 252 -0.24 0.09 -4.81
N VAL A 253 -1.16 -0.85 -4.84
CA VAL A 253 -1.54 -1.60 -6.04
C VAL A 253 -2.60 -0.86 -6.84
N GLY A 254 -3.60 -0.31 -6.17
CA GLY A 254 -4.71 0.43 -6.74
C GLY A 254 -4.40 1.91 -6.95
N SER A 255 -5.43 2.70 -6.97
CA SER A 255 -5.34 4.16 -7.08
C SER A 255 -6.45 4.77 -6.25
N MET A 256 -6.13 5.81 -5.52
CA MET A 256 -7.13 6.61 -4.82
C MET A 256 -7.93 7.42 -5.87
N ASP A 257 -9.24 7.32 -5.86
CA ASP A 257 -10.20 8.01 -6.73
C ASP A 257 -9.93 7.83 -8.24
N THR A 258 -9.02 8.59 -8.80
CA THR A 258 -8.73 8.61 -10.24
C THR A 258 -7.72 7.51 -10.59
N PRO A 259 -8.03 6.59 -11.54
CA PRO A 259 -7.14 5.50 -11.93
C PRO A 259 -6.00 6.00 -12.83
N MET A 260 -5.18 6.90 -12.30
CA MET A 260 -4.07 7.54 -12.99
C MET A 260 -2.83 7.56 -12.09
N ARG A 261 -1.65 7.29 -12.66
CA ARG A 261 -0.35 7.42 -11.99
C ARG A 261 0.66 8.12 -12.89
N LEU A 262 1.31 9.13 -12.36
CA LEU A 262 2.38 9.87 -13.04
C LEU A 262 3.54 10.11 -12.08
N GLY A 263 4.59 9.31 -12.24
CA GLY A 263 5.79 9.35 -11.40
C GLY A 263 5.75 8.45 -10.17
N THR A 264 4.70 7.63 -9.99
CA THR A 264 4.65 6.48 -9.08
C THR A 264 4.14 5.26 -9.85
N ASP A 265 4.46 4.06 -9.38
CA ASP A 265 4.00 2.79 -9.96
C ASP A 265 2.80 2.25 -9.16
N SER A 266 1.96 1.42 -9.80
CA SER A 266 1.16 0.43 -9.10
C SER A 266 2.08 -0.75 -8.80
N GLU A 267 2.32 -1.09 -7.51
CA GLU A 267 3.41 -2.00 -7.18
C GLU A 267 3.05 -3.07 -6.16
N LEU A 268 3.75 -4.20 -6.27
CA LEU A 268 3.96 -5.17 -5.21
C LEU A 268 5.45 -5.17 -4.86
N VAL A 269 5.77 -5.28 -3.57
CA VAL A 269 7.16 -5.26 -3.10
C VAL A 269 7.53 -6.62 -2.51
N ILE A 270 8.52 -7.29 -3.08
CA ILE A 270 9.08 -8.52 -2.50
C ILE A 270 10.15 -8.10 -1.50
N LEU A 271 9.94 -8.44 -0.24
CA LEU A 271 10.88 -8.27 0.84
C LEU A 271 11.51 -9.62 1.15
N LYS A 272 12.79 -9.76 0.80
CA LYS A 272 13.58 -10.96 1.07
C LYS A 272 14.28 -10.80 2.42
N LEU A 273 13.74 -11.43 3.45
CA LEU A 273 14.33 -11.43 4.79
C LEU A 273 15.47 -12.45 4.80
N ARG A 274 16.67 -12.00 5.15
CA ARG A 274 17.90 -12.79 5.16
C ARG A 274 18.63 -12.62 6.49
N LYS A 275 19.35 -13.66 6.90
CA LYS A 275 20.24 -13.58 8.05
C LYS A 275 21.43 -12.67 7.71
N LYS A 276 21.89 -11.85 8.67
CA LYS A 276 23.15 -11.11 8.54
C LYS A 276 24.35 -12.03 8.52
#